data_75fceed8392f6ae7193f74a61956342e
#
_entry.id   75fceed8392f6ae7193f74a61956342e
#
_cell.length_a   1.000
_cell.length_b   1.000
_cell.length_c   1.000
_cell.angle_alpha   90.00
_cell.angle_beta   90.00
_cell.angle_gamma   90.00
#
_symmetry.space_group_name_H-M   'P 1'
#
loop_
_entity.id
_entity.type
_entity.pdbx_description
1 polymer ?
#
loop_
_entity_poly.entity_id
_entity_poly.type
_entity_poly.pdbx_seq_one_letter_code
_entity_poly.pdbx_strand_id
1 'polypeptide(L)' 'MSMFGDLGAGGGRAAYQPTEDTPVFVISVAAQLAGMHSQTLRQYDRLGLVTPSRTSGGGRRYSARDVALLR' A
#
# COMPACT_ATOMS: atom_id res chain seq x y z
N MET A 1 1.00 -26.20 10.24
CA MET A 1 1.25 -26.11 9.82
C MET A 1 2.02 -25.51 9.62
N SER A 2 2.35 -25.44 9.54
CA SER A 2 3.07 -24.81 9.40
C SER A 2 3.94 -24.94 8.53
N MET A 3 3.78 -25.63 7.81
CA MET A 3 4.58 -25.79 6.95
C MET A 3 5.00 -24.66 6.38
N PHE A 4 4.21 -23.84 6.11
CA PHE A 4 4.56 -22.71 5.58
C PHE A 4 5.33 -21.96 6.44
N GLY A 5 4.96 -21.85 7.51
CA GLY A 5 5.56 -21.06 8.39
C GLY A 5 6.96 -21.33 8.44
N ASP A 6 7.33 -22.35 8.54
CA ASP A 6 8.58 -22.60 8.62
C ASP A 6 9.35 -22.24 7.60
N LEU A 7 8.97 -22.44 6.57
CA LEU A 7 9.65 -22.06 5.57
C LEU A 7 10.09 -20.84 5.73
N GLY A 8 9.33 -20.18 6.06
CA GLY A 8 9.63 -18.94 6.09
C GLY A 8 10.72 -18.71 6.76
N ALA A 9 10.71 -19.13 7.59
CA ALA A 9 11.61 -18.79 8.34
C ALA A 9 12.68 -18.57 7.74
N GLY A 10 12.91 -19.16 7.25
CA GLY A 10 13.93 -18.95 6.90
C GLY A 10 14.21 -17.96 6.36
N GLY A 11 13.76 -17.64 6.07
CA GLY A 11 14.00 -16.83 5.47
C GLY A 11 14.58 -15.94 5.65
N GLY A 12 14.60 -15.78 6.06
CA GLY A 12 15.03 -14.86 6.23
C GLY A 12 15.47 -14.21 5.38
N ARG A 13 15.52 -14.18 4.92
CA ARG A 13 15.81 -13.63 4.22
C ARG A 13 15.41 -12.78 3.94
N ALA A 14 15.76 -12.40 4.30
CA ALA A 14 15.56 -11.38 3.97
C ALA A 14 14.59 -11.13 3.18
N ALA A 15 13.88 -11.80 3.07
CA ALA A 15 12.87 -11.60 2.22
C ALA A 15 12.11 -10.38 2.49
N TYR A 16 11.66 -9.74 1.47
CA TYR A 16 10.84 -8.57 1.58
C TYR A 16 9.50 -9.02 2.13
N GLN A 17 9.06 -8.38 3.17
CA GLN A 17 7.78 -8.69 3.74
C GLN A 17 6.96 -7.45 3.91
N PRO A 18 6.01 -7.21 3.06
CA PRO A 18 5.17 -6.02 3.16
C PRO A 18 4.37 -6.02 4.44
N THR A 19 4.21 -4.86 5.02
CA THR A 19 3.39 -4.70 6.21
C THR A 19 2.27 -3.73 5.87
N GLU A 20 1.43 -3.40 6.82
CA GLU A 20 0.36 -2.45 6.61
C GLU A 20 0.87 -1.11 6.19
N ASP A 21 2.08 -0.76 6.57
CA ASP A 21 2.62 0.55 6.24
C ASP A 21 3.47 0.55 4.98
N THR A 22 3.64 -0.59 4.35
CA THR A 22 4.47 -0.65 3.16
C THR A 22 3.68 -0.12 1.96
N PRO A 23 4.19 0.88 1.25
CA PRO A 23 3.45 1.50 0.14
C PRO A 23 3.54 0.63 -1.12
N VAL A 24 2.62 -0.27 -1.28
CA VAL A 24 2.66 -1.22 -2.39
C VAL A 24 1.58 -1.01 -3.44
N PHE A 25 0.55 -0.20 -3.19
CA PHE A 25 -0.55 -0.09 -4.13
C PHE A 25 -0.46 1.17 -4.98
N VAL A 26 -0.53 1.00 -6.31
CA VAL A 26 -0.60 2.18 -7.19
C VAL A 26 -1.97 2.81 -6.99
N ILE A 27 -2.11 4.06 -7.39
CA ILE A 27 -3.32 4.82 -7.10
C ILE A 27 -4.59 4.17 -7.62
N SER A 28 -4.57 3.58 -8.81
CA SER A 28 -5.78 2.98 -9.35
C SER A 28 -6.23 1.78 -8.52
N VAL A 29 -5.30 1.00 -8.03
CA VAL A 29 -5.61 -0.16 -7.20
C VAL A 29 -6.05 0.31 -5.82
N ALA A 30 -5.35 1.28 -5.25
CA ALA A 30 -5.71 1.79 -3.93
C ALA A 30 -7.13 2.37 -3.94
N ALA A 31 -7.47 3.13 -4.98
CA ALA A 31 -8.78 3.72 -5.09
C ALA A 31 -9.85 2.63 -5.20
N GLN A 32 -9.57 1.61 -6.00
CA GLN A 32 -10.51 0.54 -6.17
C GLN A 32 -10.73 -0.20 -4.84
N LEU A 33 -9.69 -0.47 -4.11
CA LEU A 33 -9.81 -1.14 -2.82
C LEU A 33 -10.53 -0.28 -1.80
N ALA A 34 -10.40 1.03 -1.91
CA ALA A 34 -11.07 1.95 -1.00
C ALA A 34 -12.48 2.29 -1.42
N GLY A 35 -12.89 1.83 -2.60
CA GLY A 35 -14.24 2.08 -3.07
C GLY A 35 -14.45 3.49 -3.61
N MET A 36 -13.45 4.10 -4.20
CA MET A 36 -13.57 5.46 -4.72
C MET A 36 -12.86 5.57 -6.04
N HIS A 37 -13.07 6.69 -6.74
CA HIS A 37 -12.39 6.93 -7.99
C HIS A 37 -10.98 7.44 -7.72
N SER A 38 -10.05 7.11 -8.60
CA SER A 38 -8.67 7.59 -8.42
C SER A 38 -8.62 9.11 -8.46
N GLN A 39 -9.53 9.76 -9.16
CA GLN A 39 -9.56 11.21 -9.18
C GLN A 39 -9.89 11.75 -7.79
N THR A 40 -10.80 11.11 -7.06
CA THR A 40 -11.12 11.50 -5.71
C THR A 40 -9.92 11.29 -4.81
N LEU A 41 -9.20 10.20 -5.00
CA LEU A 41 -8.02 9.92 -4.20
C LEU A 41 -6.94 10.96 -4.44
N ARG A 42 -6.79 11.44 -5.69
CA ARG A 42 -5.84 12.48 -5.98
C ARG A 42 -6.21 13.77 -5.26
N GLN A 43 -7.51 14.04 -5.13
CA GLN A 43 -7.92 15.21 -4.41
C GLN A 43 -7.63 15.08 -2.94
N TYR A 44 -7.79 13.92 -2.36
CA TYR A 44 -7.47 13.70 -0.97
C TYR A 44 -5.98 13.95 -0.72
N ASP A 45 -5.13 13.50 -1.66
CA ASP A 45 -3.71 13.77 -1.56
C ASP A 45 -3.46 15.28 -1.60
N ARG A 46 -4.11 15.98 -2.51
CA ARG A 46 -3.90 17.41 -2.67
C ARG A 46 -4.35 18.17 -1.44
N LEU A 47 -5.40 17.70 -0.78
CA LEU A 47 -5.90 18.36 0.40
C LEU A 47 -5.14 17.95 1.67
N GLY A 48 -4.21 17.03 1.55
CA GLY A 48 -3.46 16.60 2.71
C GLY A 48 -4.16 15.59 3.59
N LEU A 49 -5.26 15.01 3.10
CA LEU A 49 -5.98 14.03 3.88
C LEU A 49 -5.30 12.67 3.85
N VAL A 50 -4.46 12.44 2.88
CA VAL A 50 -3.66 11.23 2.80
C VAL A 50 -2.35 11.62 2.16
N THR A 51 -1.26 10.97 2.55
CA THR A 51 0.06 11.32 2.04
C THR A 51 0.71 10.07 1.48
N PRO A 52 0.55 9.82 0.20
CA PRO A 52 1.14 8.63 -0.40
C PRO A 52 2.66 8.77 -0.54
N SER A 53 3.34 7.65 -0.62
CA SER A 53 4.74 7.67 -0.94
C SER A 53 4.90 7.89 -2.43
N ARG A 54 6.03 8.42 -2.85
CA ARG A 54 6.29 8.67 -4.26
C ARG A 54 7.45 7.81 -4.71
N THR A 55 7.33 7.25 -5.89
CA THR A 55 8.44 6.50 -6.48
C THR A 55 9.36 7.51 -7.14
N SER A 56 10.51 7.05 -7.58
CA SER A 56 11.47 7.93 -8.22
C SER A 56 10.91 8.54 -9.49
N GLY A 57 9.92 7.91 -10.11
CA GLY A 57 9.30 8.49 -11.28
C GLY A 57 8.12 9.39 -10.96
N GLY A 58 7.88 9.68 -9.70
CA GLY A 58 6.79 10.56 -9.33
C GLY A 58 5.46 9.87 -9.12
N GLY A 59 5.40 8.56 -9.26
CA GLY A 59 4.15 7.85 -9.07
C GLY A 59 3.76 7.74 -7.62
N ARG A 60 2.47 7.66 -7.35
CA ARG A 60 1.99 7.54 -6.00
C ARG A 60 1.87 6.10 -5.61
N ARG A 61 2.21 5.78 -4.36
CA ARG A 61 2.03 4.44 -3.80
C ARG A 61 1.37 4.55 -2.44
N TYR A 62 0.40 3.71 -2.21
CA TYR A 62 -0.37 3.73 -0.97
C TYR A 62 -0.18 2.42 -0.22
N SER A 63 -0.28 2.48 1.10
CA SER A 63 -0.14 1.29 1.93
C SER A 63 -1.51 0.70 2.23
N ALA A 64 -1.54 -0.49 2.79
CA ALA A 64 -2.79 -1.08 3.22
C ALA A 64 -3.44 -0.22 4.31
N ARG A 65 -2.62 0.41 5.15
CA ARG A 65 -3.15 1.29 6.19
C ARG A 65 -3.82 2.49 5.56
N ASP A 66 -3.23 3.05 4.49
CA ASP A 66 -3.83 4.19 3.81
C ASP A 66 -5.19 3.78 3.26
N VAL A 67 -5.28 2.61 2.64
CA VAL A 67 -6.52 2.14 2.08
C VAL A 67 -7.57 1.97 3.18
N ALA A 68 -7.16 1.42 4.32
CA ALA A 68 -8.09 1.23 5.43
C ALA A 68 -8.63 2.55 5.95
N LEU A 69 -7.79 3.57 5.96
CA LEU A 69 -8.23 4.88 6.42
C LEU A 69 -9.16 5.56 5.43
N LEU A 70 -9.05 5.21 4.16
CA LEU A 70 -9.88 5.81 3.13
C LEU A 70 -11.25 5.16 3.00
N ARG A 71 -11.41 3.97 3.51
CA ARG A 71 -12.66 3.23 3.34
C ARG A 71 -13.76 3.71 4.25
#